data_84f9ccd5b17d6cf71760a6261be737c2
#
_entry.id   84f9ccd5b17d6cf71760a6261be737c2
#
_cell.length_a   1.000
_cell.length_b   1.000
_cell.length_c   1.000
_cell.angle_alpha   90.00
_cell.angle_beta   90.00
_cell.angle_gamma   90.00
#
_symmetry.space_group_name_H-M   'P 1'
#
loop_
_entity.id
_entity.type
_entity.pdbx_description
1 polymer ?
#
loop_
_entity_poly.entity_id
_entity_poly.type
_entity_poly.pdbx_seq_one_letter_code
_entity_poly.pdbx_strand_id
1 'polypeptide(L)'
;NGNPTQKYPDASLGYQACENAYQGIFKEGRHGAGTGATIGKIYGPKQASPSALATYAVQLGDLKVGAIVAVNAIGNIYAPTSGTTLSGIRNLKDGGFIDAEEALYTAILGRDLFHQNTTIGAIITNAKLDKTALTKVAGMAHDGYARVIKPVHTTFDGDSIYAMSSSTIPADINVVGTIAAYVMEKAILKTVDFNESSGV
;
A
#
# COMPACT_ATOMS: atom_id res chain seq x y z
N ASN A 1 1.80 21.45 20.62
CA ASN A 1 0.91 22.38 19.94
C ASN A 1 0.24 21.63 18.79
N GLY A 2 -0.85 20.88 19.12
CA GLY A 2 -1.69 20.24 18.11
C GLY A 2 -2.40 21.30 17.27
N ASN A 3 -2.35 21.16 15.97
CA ASN A 3 -3.08 22.03 15.07
C ASN A 3 -4.59 21.81 15.30
N PRO A 4 -5.36 22.79 15.78
CA PRO A 4 -6.78 22.60 16.14
C PRO A 4 -7.69 22.27 14.94
N THR A 5 -7.16 22.26 13.73
CA THR A 5 -7.88 21.90 12.50
C THR A 5 -7.70 20.43 12.08
N GLN A 6 -6.85 19.67 12.76
CA GLN A 6 -6.61 18.27 12.41
C GLN A 6 -7.73 17.39 12.98
N LYS A 7 -8.66 16.98 12.13
CA LYS A 7 -9.71 16.02 12.48
C LYS A 7 -9.13 14.61 12.49
N TYR A 8 -9.23 13.95 13.61
CA TYR A 8 -8.91 12.53 13.75
C TYR A 8 -10.16 11.69 13.50
N PRO A 9 -10.03 10.46 12.95
CA PRO A 9 -11.15 9.53 12.85
C PRO A 9 -11.72 9.26 14.26
N ASP A 10 -12.98 9.57 14.42
CA ASP A 10 -13.75 9.33 15.64
C ASP A 10 -14.91 8.37 15.38
N ALA A 11 -15.71 8.06 16.40
CA ALA A 11 -16.85 7.17 16.28
C ALA A 11 -17.89 7.67 15.25
N SER A 12 -18.07 8.99 15.15
CA SER A 12 -19.00 9.61 14.19
C SER A 12 -18.53 9.38 12.75
N LEU A 13 -17.23 9.56 12.46
CA LEU A 13 -16.67 9.30 11.14
C LEU A 13 -16.74 7.81 10.80
N GLY A 14 -16.51 6.92 11.79
CA GLY A 14 -16.67 5.47 11.59
C GLY A 14 -18.10 5.09 11.23
N TYR A 15 -19.09 5.66 11.93
CA TYR A 15 -20.51 5.44 11.64
C TYR A 15 -20.87 5.95 10.22
N GLN A 16 -20.46 7.16 9.85
CA GLN A 16 -20.67 7.73 8.52
C GLN A 16 -20.01 6.88 7.42
N ALA A 17 -18.83 6.31 7.68
CA ALA A 17 -18.19 5.41 6.74
C ALA A 17 -19.04 4.16 6.47
N CYS A 18 -19.65 3.58 7.51
CA CYS A 18 -20.58 2.46 7.36
C CYS A 18 -21.85 2.86 6.61
N GLU A 19 -22.46 4.00 6.91
CA GLU A 19 -23.65 4.49 6.22
C GLU A 19 -23.38 4.78 4.74
N ASN A 20 -22.18 5.25 4.41
CA ASN A 20 -21.77 5.55 3.04
C ASN A 20 -21.22 4.33 2.29
N ALA A 21 -21.06 3.19 2.95
CA ALA A 21 -20.64 1.95 2.31
C ALA A 21 -21.80 1.39 1.47
N TYR A 22 -21.63 1.35 0.15
CA TYR A 22 -22.60 0.81 -0.78
C TYR A 22 -21.91 0.09 -1.95
N GLN A 23 -22.66 -0.69 -2.67
CA GLN A 23 -22.17 -1.28 -3.92
C GLN A 23 -22.04 -0.19 -5.00
N GLY A 24 -20.87 -0.01 -5.53
CA GLY A 24 -20.66 1.03 -6.53
C GLY A 24 -19.18 1.25 -6.87
N ILE A 25 -18.89 2.44 -7.40
CA ILE A 25 -17.54 2.80 -7.79
C ILE A 25 -16.73 3.11 -6.54
N PHE A 26 -15.66 2.34 -6.36
CA PHE A 26 -14.68 2.57 -5.31
C PHE A 26 -13.86 3.84 -5.61
N LYS A 27 -13.75 4.74 -4.63
CA LYS A 27 -12.93 5.95 -4.77
C LYS A 27 -11.48 5.66 -4.38
N GLU A 28 -10.60 5.72 -5.35
CA GLU A 28 -9.15 5.63 -5.17
C GLU A 28 -8.53 7.00 -4.90
N GLY A 29 -7.23 7.01 -4.59
CA GLY A 29 -6.50 8.23 -4.33
C GLY A 29 -6.41 8.58 -2.85
N ARG A 30 -6.42 9.86 -2.54
CA ARG A 30 -6.29 10.37 -1.16
C ARG A 30 -7.63 10.38 -0.42
N HIS A 31 -8.33 9.27 -0.45
CA HIS A 31 -9.61 9.06 0.23
C HIS A 31 -9.49 7.98 1.31
N GLY A 32 -10.32 8.05 2.34
CA GLY A 32 -10.36 7.08 3.42
C GLY A 32 -8.95 6.80 3.99
N ALA A 33 -8.49 5.56 3.97
CA ALA A 33 -7.17 5.17 4.45
C ALA A 33 -6.00 5.78 3.66
N GLY A 34 -6.24 6.30 2.46
CA GLY A 34 -5.23 7.02 1.66
C GLY A 34 -5.07 8.49 2.00
N THR A 35 -5.94 9.08 2.85
CA THR A 35 -6.01 10.54 3.08
C THR A 35 -4.72 11.14 3.63
N GLY A 36 -3.98 10.46 4.45
CA GLY A 36 -2.71 10.95 5.03
C GLY A 36 -1.52 10.10 4.67
N ALA A 37 -1.69 9.16 3.74
CA ALA A 37 -0.65 8.22 3.38
C ALA A 37 0.54 8.90 2.70
N THR A 38 1.76 8.49 3.09
CA THR A 38 3.02 9.01 2.55
C THR A 38 4.05 7.90 2.44
N ILE A 39 5.04 8.08 1.59
CA ILE A 39 6.16 7.15 1.36
C ILE A 39 7.49 7.88 1.37
N GLY A 40 8.59 7.14 1.55
CA GLY A 40 9.93 7.72 1.55
C GLY A 40 10.18 8.59 2.78
N LYS A 41 9.97 8.06 4.00
CA LYS A 41 9.93 8.85 5.25
C LYS A 41 11.24 8.87 6.05
N ILE A 42 12.32 8.27 5.55
CA ILE A 42 13.59 8.15 6.29
C ILE A 42 14.13 9.52 6.74
N TYR A 43 14.00 10.54 5.91
CA TYR A 43 14.40 11.91 6.25
C TYR A 43 13.25 12.79 6.78
N GLY A 44 12.14 12.16 7.17
CA GLY A 44 11.01 12.81 7.80
C GLY A 44 9.97 13.37 6.81
N PRO A 45 8.88 13.98 7.34
CA PRO A 45 7.71 14.30 6.53
C PRO A 45 7.93 15.36 5.46
N LYS A 46 8.93 16.23 5.62
CA LYS A 46 9.22 17.29 4.63
C LYS A 46 9.74 16.74 3.29
N GLN A 47 10.39 15.59 3.31
CA GLN A 47 10.92 14.92 2.11
C GLN A 47 10.06 13.74 1.66
N ALA A 48 9.06 13.34 2.43
CA ALA A 48 8.15 12.29 2.06
C ALA A 48 7.28 12.70 0.85
N SER A 49 7.02 11.74 -0.02
CA SER A 49 6.06 11.91 -1.11
C SER A 49 4.65 11.54 -0.65
N PRO A 50 3.60 12.19 -1.16
CA PRO A 50 2.23 11.71 -0.97
C PRO A 50 2.06 10.28 -1.46
N SER A 51 1.06 9.59 -0.92
CA SER A 51 0.64 8.27 -1.39
C SER A 51 -0.88 8.16 -1.36
N ALA A 52 -1.41 6.98 -1.61
CA ALA A 52 -2.83 6.82 -1.87
C ALA A 52 -3.36 5.45 -1.45
N LEU A 53 -4.67 5.32 -1.57
CA LEU A 53 -5.42 4.08 -1.60
C LEU A 53 -5.69 3.72 -3.07
N ALA A 54 -5.36 2.49 -3.47
CA ALA A 54 -5.62 2.02 -4.83
C ALA A 54 -6.06 0.56 -4.87
N THR A 55 -6.64 0.17 -6.01
CA THR A 55 -7.11 -1.19 -6.26
C THR A 55 -6.61 -1.69 -7.62
N TYR A 56 -6.46 -3.00 -7.70
CA TYR A 56 -6.26 -3.68 -8.98
C TYR A 56 -6.89 -5.06 -8.92
N ALA A 57 -7.50 -5.52 -9.99
CA ALA A 57 -8.14 -6.82 -10.05
C ALA A 57 -7.96 -7.47 -11.41
N VAL A 58 -7.95 -8.79 -11.42
CA VAL A 58 -7.93 -9.62 -12.64
C VAL A 58 -9.02 -10.68 -12.57
N GLN A 59 -9.45 -11.10 -13.73
CA GLN A 59 -10.33 -12.23 -13.91
C GLN A 59 -9.69 -13.24 -14.88
N LEU A 60 -9.63 -14.50 -14.46
CA LEU A 60 -9.12 -15.63 -15.25
C LEU A 60 -10.23 -16.69 -15.35
N GLY A 61 -10.94 -16.76 -16.47
CA GLY A 61 -12.20 -17.50 -16.55
C GLY A 61 -13.21 -16.96 -15.53
N ASP A 62 -13.71 -17.82 -14.66
CA ASP A 62 -14.63 -17.44 -13.58
C ASP A 62 -13.90 -17.01 -12.30
N LEU A 63 -12.62 -17.30 -12.17
CA LEU A 63 -11.82 -16.89 -11.02
C LEU A 63 -11.55 -15.39 -11.04
N LYS A 64 -11.84 -14.71 -9.92
CA LYS A 64 -11.57 -13.30 -9.71
C LYS A 64 -10.64 -13.12 -8.51
N VAL A 65 -9.62 -12.31 -8.68
CA VAL A 65 -8.70 -11.92 -7.60
C VAL A 65 -8.44 -10.45 -7.69
N GLY A 66 -8.64 -9.73 -6.60
CA GLY A 66 -8.40 -8.30 -6.50
C GLY A 66 -7.61 -7.94 -5.26
N ALA A 67 -6.92 -6.82 -5.31
CA ALA A 67 -6.24 -6.20 -4.19
C ALA A 67 -6.77 -4.78 -3.96
N ILE A 68 -6.84 -4.40 -2.69
CA ILE A 68 -6.97 -3.02 -2.24
C ILE A 68 -5.81 -2.73 -1.30
N VAL A 69 -5.15 -1.59 -1.45
CA VAL A 69 -3.98 -1.25 -0.64
C VAL A 69 -3.91 0.24 -0.34
N ALA A 70 -3.65 0.58 0.92
CA ALA A 70 -3.25 1.92 1.36
C ALA A 70 -1.75 1.88 1.67
N VAL A 71 -0.95 2.61 0.89
CA VAL A 71 0.50 2.56 0.98
C VAL A 71 1.01 3.72 1.84
N ASN A 72 1.57 3.40 3.01
CA ASN A 72 2.17 4.38 3.92
C ASN A 72 3.53 3.89 4.42
N ALA A 73 4.43 3.54 3.48
CA ALA A 73 5.70 2.86 3.72
C ALA A 73 6.83 3.82 4.12
N ILE A 74 7.86 3.28 4.80
CA ILE A 74 9.12 3.98 5.00
C ILE A 74 9.93 4.06 3.70
N GLY A 75 9.87 3.03 2.87
CA GLY A 75 10.60 2.89 1.62
C GLY A 75 10.02 3.71 0.48
N ASN A 76 10.72 3.66 -0.65
CA ASN A 76 10.31 4.21 -1.93
C ASN A 76 9.54 3.17 -2.76
N ILE A 77 8.78 3.63 -3.76
CA ILE A 77 8.18 2.78 -4.79
C ILE A 77 9.06 2.81 -6.04
N TYR A 78 9.36 1.63 -6.57
CA TYR A 78 10.22 1.42 -7.75
C TYR A 78 9.47 0.75 -8.88
N ALA A 79 9.85 1.08 -10.11
CA ALA A 79 9.44 0.32 -11.28
C ALA A 79 10.08 -1.08 -11.26
N PRO A 80 9.29 -2.17 -11.34
CA PRO A 80 9.80 -3.52 -11.12
C PRO A 80 10.80 -3.99 -12.20
N THR A 81 10.73 -3.42 -13.42
CA THR A 81 11.60 -3.81 -14.54
C THR A 81 12.88 -2.98 -14.63
N SER A 82 12.79 -1.66 -14.42
CA SER A 82 13.94 -0.76 -14.57
C SER A 82 14.64 -0.46 -13.25
N GLY A 83 13.99 -0.71 -12.11
CA GLY A 83 14.50 -0.29 -10.80
C GLY A 83 14.46 1.22 -10.57
N THR A 84 13.86 1.99 -11.48
CA THR A 84 13.74 3.44 -11.34
C THR A 84 12.80 3.79 -10.19
N THR A 85 13.18 4.74 -9.34
CA THR A 85 12.29 5.28 -8.30
C THR A 85 11.14 6.04 -8.96
N LEU A 86 9.92 5.60 -8.70
CA LEU A 86 8.69 6.23 -9.18
C LEU A 86 8.15 7.25 -8.19
N SER A 87 8.29 6.98 -6.90
CA SER A 87 7.91 7.90 -5.83
C SER A 87 8.63 7.53 -4.54
N GLY A 88 8.94 8.51 -3.67
CA GLY A 88 9.70 8.23 -2.45
C GLY A 88 10.28 9.46 -1.79
N ILE A 89 11.51 9.35 -1.25
CA ILE A 89 12.23 10.43 -0.59
C ILE A 89 12.56 11.51 -1.63
N ARG A 90 11.97 12.69 -1.50
CA ARG A 90 12.22 13.81 -2.40
C ARG A 90 13.59 14.44 -2.13
N ASN A 91 14.37 14.63 -3.16
CA ASN A 91 15.58 15.45 -3.12
C ASN A 91 15.19 16.92 -3.27
N LEU A 92 15.30 17.69 -2.19
CA LEU A 92 14.92 19.12 -2.19
C LEU A 92 15.88 20.02 -2.96
N LYS A 93 17.01 19.50 -3.47
CA LYS A 93 18.01 20.29 -4.21
C LYS A 93 17.74 20.27 -5.71
N ASP A 94 17.35 19.13 -6.25
CA ASP A 94 17.20 18.92 -7.70
C ASP A 94 15.80 18.44 -8.13
N GLY A 95 14.90 18.18 -7.16
CA GLY A 95 13.53 17.72 -7.41
C GLY A 95 13.41 16.23 -7.74
N GLY A 96 14.52 15.48 -7.75
CA GLY A 96 14.53 14.03 -7.95
C GLY A 96 14.21 13.26 -6.68
N PHE A 97 14.55 11.99 -6.70
CA PHE A 97 14.39 11.08 -5.54
C PHE A 97 15.76 10.63 -5.02
N ILE A 98 15.83 10.44 -3.69
CA ILE A 98 16.97 9.84 -3.00
C ILE A 98 16.66 8.35 -2.84
N ASP A 99 17.64 7.49 -3.07
CA ASP A 99 17.50 6.05 -2.83
C ASP A 99 17.26 5.78 -1.34
N ALA A 100 16.18 5.01 -1.04
CA ALA A 100 15.76 4.82 0.34
C ALA A 100 16.61 3.77 1.08
N GLU A 101 17.20 2.80 0.37
CA GLU A 101 18.10 1.82 1.01
C GLU A 101 19.43 2.49 1.40
N GLU A 102 20.01 3.30 0.50
CA GLU A 102 21.19 4.10 0.81
C GLU A 102 20.92 5.12 1.92
N ALA A 103 19.74 5.77 1.90
CA ALA A 103 19.33 6.68 2.96
C ALA A 103 19.22 5.96 4.31
N LEU A 104 18.70 4.73 4.35
CA LEU A 104 18.61 3.93 5.56
C LEU A 104 20.01 3.55 6.08
N TYR A 105 20.92 3.12 5.21
CA TYR A 105 22.29 2.74 5.60
C TYR A 105 23.04 3.94 6.21
N THR A 106 22.80 5.14 5.70
CA THR A 106 23.45 6.35 6.23
C THR A 106 22.78 6.90 7.48
N ALA A 107 21.46 6.69 7.65
CA ALA A 107 20.68 7.19 8.78
C ALA A 107 21.00 6.44 10.10
N ILE A 108 21.48 5.19 10.04
CA ILE A 108 21.86 4.37 11.21
C ILE A 108 22.90 5.09 12.10
N LEU A 109 23.63 6.04 11.58
CA LEU A 109 24.71 6.75 12.27
C LEU A 109 24.24 7.92 13.15
N GLY A 110 22.96 8.15 13.41
CA GLY A 110 22.59 9.22 14.33
C GLY A 110 21.19 9.81 14.32
N ARG A 111 20.16 9.13 13.88
CA ARG A 111 18.78 9.66 13.86
C ARG A 111 17.77 8.72 14.51
N ASP A 112 16.84 9.33 15.22
CA ASP A 112 15.64 8.68 15.74
C ASP A 112 14.69 8.41 14.55
N LEU A 113 14.65 7.17 14.05
CA LEU A 113 13.85 6.77 12.90
C LEU A 113 12.39 6.40 13.27
N PHE A 114 11.95 6.82 14.46
CA PHE A 114 10.61 6.52 14.99
C PHE A 114 9.51 7.28 14.21
N HIS A 115 9.15 6.75 13.06
CA HIS A 115 7.92 7.13 12.36
C HIS A 115 7.03 5.89 12.24
N GLN A 116 5.74 6.06 12.48
CA GLN A 116 4.74 5.01 12.24
C GLN A 116 4.58 4.83 10.73
N ASN A 117 5.03 3.68 10.24
CA ASN A 117 4.91 3.30 8.84
C ASN A 117 4.07 2.05 8.77
N THR A 118 3.21 1.95 7.77
CA THR A 118 2.35 0.78 7.62
C THR A 118 1.74 0.75 6.23
N THR A 119 1.92 -0.32 5.49
CA THR A 119 1.13 -0.60 4.31
C THR A 119 0.09 -1.65 4.65
N ILE A 120 -1.19 -1.28 4.49
CA ILE A 120 -2.31 -2.19 4.77
C ILE A 120 -2.94 -2.60 3.46
N GLY A 121 -3.03 -3.91 3.23
CA GLY A 121 -3.65 -4.49 2.05
C GLY A 121 -4.73 -5.51 2.38
N ALA A 122 -5.64 -5.71 1.42
CA ALA A 122 -6.55 -6.83 1.43
C ALA A 122 -6.59 -7.50 0.05
N ILE A 123 -6.61 -8.83 0.06
CA ILE A 123 -6.88 -9.67 -1.11
C ILE A 123 -8.32 -10.14 -1.04
N ILE A 124 -9.06 -9.95 -2.13
CA ILE A 124 -10.46 -10.35 -2.26
C ILE A 124 -10.56 -11.31 -3.44
N THR A 125 -11.13 -12.50 -3.21
CA THR A 125 -11.27 -13.51 -4.26
C THR A 125 -12.62 -14.22 -4.16
N ASN A 126 -13.03 -14.87 -5.23
CA ASN A 126 -14.15 -15.83 -5.23
C ASN A 126 -13.68 -17.29 -5.19
N ALA A 127 -12.37 -17.53 -5.03
CA ALA A 127 -11.82 -18.88 -4.90
C ALA A 127 -12.34 -19.59 -3.65
N LYS A 128 -12.70 -20.87 -3.76
CA LYS A 128 -13.12 -21.70 -2.63
C LYS A 128 -11.88 -22.12 -1.82
N LEU A 129 -11.54 -21.32 -0.81
CA LEU A 129 -10.39 -21.52 0.07
C LEU A 129 -10.84 -21.45 1.53
N ASP A 130 -10.25 -22.30 2.36
CA ASP A 130 -10.42 -22.25 3.81
C ASP A 130 -9.54 -21.17 4.46
N LYS A 131 -9.65 -21.00 5.78
CA LYS A 131 -8.88 -20.02 6.55
C LYS A 131 -7.36 -20.23 6.41
N THR A 132 -6.90 -21.48 6.42
CA THR A 132 -5.47 -21.82 6.32
C THR A 132 -4.92 -21.43 4.95
N ALA A 133 -5.64 -21.78 3.89
CA ALA A 133 -5.31 -21.42 2.53
C ALA A 133 -5.31 -19.90 2.31
N LEU A 134 -6.30 -19.18 2.84
CA LEU A 134 -6.35 -17.72 2.78
C LEU A 134 -5.20 -17.07 3.54
N THR A 135 -4.77 -17.61 4.69
CA THR A 135 -3.57 -17.15 5.40
C THR A 135 -2.33 -17.31 4.53
N LYS A 136 -2.20 -18.44 3.82
CA LYS A 136 -1.09 -18.66 2.89
C LYS A 136 -1.14 -17.67 1.70
N VAL A 137 -2.32 -17.42 1.13
CA VAL A 137 -2.52 -16.43 0.06
C VAL A 137 -2.12 -15.02 0.52
N ALA A 138 -2.52 -14.62 1.73
CA ALA A 138 -2.10 -13.34 2.32
C ALA A 138 -0.57 -13.25 2.45
N GLY A 139 0.08 -14.34 2.93
CA GLY A 139 1.55 -14.42 2.98
C GLY A 139 2.20 -14.29 1.60
N MET A 140 1.67 -14.95 0.57
CA MET A 140 2.18 -14.83 -0.80
C MET A 140 1.98 -13.41 -1.38
N ALA A 141 0.90 -12.72 -1.00
CA ALA A 141 0.63 -11.37 -1.48
C ALA A 141 1.67 -10.34 -0.99
N HIS A 142 2.39 -10.60 0.13
CA HIS A 142 3.50 -9.77 0.59
C HIS A 142 4.65 -9.71 -0.43
N ASP A 143 4.80 -10.71 -1.30
CA ASP A 143 5.76 -10.64 -2.40
C ASP A 143 5.45 -9.46 -3.35
N GLY A 144 4.18 -9.07 -3.46
CA GLY A 144 3.77 -7.89 -4.21
C GLY A 144 4.35 -6.59 -3.63
N TYR A 145 4.43 -6.48 -2.29
CA TYR A 145 5.11 -5.36 -1.63
C TYR A 145 6.61 -5.37 -1.95
N ALA A 146 7.26 -6.51 -1.75
CA ALA A 146 8.69 -6.65 -1.92
C ALA A 146 9.19 -6.42 -3.36
N ARG A 147 8.32 -6.58 -4.35
CA ARG A 147 8.66 -6.32 -5.76
C ARG A 147 8.79 -4.85 -6.09
N VAL A 148 8.11 -3.97 -5.36
CA VAL A 148 7.99 -2.56 -5.74
C VAL A 148 8.27 -1.57 -4.60
N ILE A 149 8.32 -2.00 -3.34
CA ILE A 149 8.66 -1.14 -2.20
C ILE A 149 10.03 -1.56 -1.65
N LYS A 150 10.94 -0.60 -1.46
CA LYS A 150 12.27 -0.81 -0.87
C LYS A 150 12.66 0.37 0.01
N PRO A 151 13.17 0.13 1.24
CA PRO A 151 13.03 -1.12 1.99
C PRO A 151 11.57 -1.38 2.37
N VAL A 152 11.24 -2.64 2.68
CA VAL A 152 9.90 -3.07 3.09
C VAL A 152 10.00 -4.10 4.22
N HIS A 153 8.94 -4.26 5.00
CA HIS A 153 8.87 -5.22 6.13
C HIS A 153 9.98 -5.02 7.17
N THR A 154 10.41 -3.77 7.33
CA THR A 154 11.36 -3.42 8.41
C THR A 154 10.65 -3.43 9.76
N THR A 155 11.40 -3.39 10.85
CA THR A 155 10.84 -3.26 12.21
C THR A 155 10.11 -1.93 12.45
N PHE A 156 10.24 -0.98 11.51
CA PHE A 156 9.53 0.30 11.53
C PHE A 156 8.19 0.25 10.81
N ASP A 157 7.89 -0.84 10.09
CA ASP A 157 6.67 -1.03 9.31
C ASP A 157 5.69 -1.97 10.03
N GLY A 158 4.42 -1.60 10.07
CA GLY A 158 3.33 -2.44 10.54
C GLY A 158 2.58 -3.13 9.39
N ASP A 159 3.31 -3.55 8.36
CA ASP A 159 2.74 -4.08 7.12
C ASP A 159 1.84 -5.28 7.35
N SER A 160 0.63 -5.22 6.83
CA SER A 160 -0.38 -6.25 7.03
C SER A 160 -1.20 -6.50 5.77
N ILE A 161 -1.46 -7.76 5.48
CA ILE A 161 -2.38 -8.18 4.41
C ILE A 161 -3.43 -9.13 4.96
N TYR A 162 -4.67 -8.83 4.66
CA TYR A 162 -5.83 -9.69 4.94
C TYR A 162 -6.30 -10.35 3.65
N ALA A 163 -6.73 -11.61 3.71
CA ALA A 163 -7.34 -12.29 2.57
C ALA A 163 -8.76 -12.76 2.90
N MET A 164 -9.68 -12.52 1.99
CA MET A 164 -11.07 -12.94 2.12
C MET A 164 -11.60 -13.55 0.83
N SER A 165 -12.56 -14.46 0.96
CA SER A 165 -13.16 -15.16 -0.18
C SER A 165 -14.68 -15.26 -0.05
N SER A 166 -15.37 -15.14 -1.19
CA SER A 166 -16.79 -15.53 -1.32
C SER A 166 -16.98 -17.03 -1.50
N SER A 167 -15.90 -17.82 -1.66
CA SER A 167 -15.87 -19.29 -1.65
C SER A 167 -16.77 -19.97 -2.70
N THR A 168 -16.82 -19.43 -3.92
CA THR A 168 -17.72 -19.92 -4.97
C THR A 168 -17.02 -20.77 -6.03
N ILE A 169 -15.75 -20.50 -6.35
CA ILE A 169 -15.04 -21.10 -7.49
C ILE A 169 -13.91 -22.02 -6.98
N PRO A 170 -13.89 -23.31 -7.34
CA PRO A 170 -12.73 -24.16 -7.08
C PRO A 170 -11.48 -23.60 -7.76
N ALA A 171 -10.40 -23.43 -7.01
CA ALA A 171 -9.15 -22.92 -7.55
C ALA A 171 -7.96 -23.45 -6.73
N ASP A 172 -6.82 -23.61 -7.40
CA ASP A 172 -5.55 -23.97 -6.74
C ASP A 172 -4.99 -22.79 -5.96
N ILE A 173 -4.56 -23.06 -4.73
CA ILE A 173 -4.02 -22.03 -3.82
C ILE A 173 -2.79 -21.31 -4.40
N ASN A 174 -1.93 -22.02 -5.14
CA ASN A 174 -0.71 -21.44 -5.70
C ASN A 174 -1.05 -20.48 -6.84
N VAL A 175 -2.07 -20.81 -7.64
CA VAL A 175 -2.61 -19.92 -8.68
C VAL A 175 -3.15 -18.65 -8.05
N VAL A 176 -4.03 -18.78 -7.03
CA VAL A 176 -4.62 -17.63 -6.34
C VAL A 176 -3.54 -16.77 -5.67
N GLY A 177 -2.59 -17.38 -4.96
CA GLY A 177 -1.50 -16.68 -4.28
C GLY A 177 -0.56 -15.94 -5.25
N THR A 178 -0.24 -16.57 -6.39
CA THR A 178 0.58 -15.92 -7.44
C THR A 178 -0.13 -14.71 -8.03
N ILE A 179 -1.43 -14.84 -8.31
CA ILE A 179 -2.24 -13.71 -8.80
C ILE A 179 -2.37 -12.64 -7.70
N ALA A 180 -2.50 -13.03 -6.42
CA ALA A 180 -2.58 -12.10 -5.29
C ALA A 180 -1.33 -11.22 -5.19
N ALA A 181 -0.13 -11.81 -5.33
CA ALA A 181 1.12 -11.03 -5.40
C ALA A 181 1.13 -10.06 -6.59
N TYR A 182 0.69 -10.50 -7.75
CA TYR A 182 0.63 -9.68 -8.96
C TYR A 182 -0.35 -8.51 -8.84
N VAL A 183 -1.60 -8.76 -8.39
CA VAL A 183 -2.59 -7.67 -8.26
C VAL A 183 -2.20 -6.69 -7.15
N MET A 184 -1.52 -7.15 -6.10
CA MET A 184 -0.99 -6.30 -5.05
C MET A 184 0.11 -5.39 -5.58
N GLU A 185 1.07 -5.93 -6.34
CA GLU A 185 2.10 -5.15 -7.05
C GLU A 185 1.47 -4.04 -7.91
N LYS A 186 0.47 -4.40 -8.73
CA LYS A 186 -0.20 -3.44 -9.63
C LYS A 186 -0.99 -2.38 -8.87
N ALA A 187 -1.66 -2.75 -7.78
CA ALA A 187 -2.37 -1.80 -6.93
C ALA A 187 -1.41 -0.78 -6.29
N ILE A 188 -0.23 -1.23 -5.82
CA ILE A 188 0.79 -0.34 -5.26
C ILE A 188 1.31 0.63 -6.33
N LEU A 189 1.68 0.13 -7.50
CA LEU A 189 2.16 0.97 -8.60
C LEU A 189 1.15 2.04 -8.99
N LYS A 190 -0.14 1.71 -8.98
CA LYS A 190 -1.21 2.65 -9.28
C LYS A 190 -1.31 3.81 -8.28
N THR A 191 -0.82 3.66 -7.03
CA THR A 191 -0.82 4.77 -6.07
C THR A 191 0.05 5.94 -6.51
N VAL A 192 1.02 5.72 -7.39
CA VAL A 192 1.92 6.76 -7.92
C VAL A 192 1.16 7.75 -8.81
N ASP A 193 0.16 7.27 -9.58
CA ASP A 193 -0.63 8.11 -10.50
C ASP A 193 -1.39 9.23 -9.78
N PHE A 194 -1.68 9.05 -8.48
CA PHE A 194 -2.37 10.04 -7.66
C PHE A 194 -1.45 11.12 -7.08
N ASN A 195 -0.13 11.01 -7.26
CA ASN A 195 0.83 12.01 -6.78
C ASN A 195 0.92 13.21 -7.74
N GLU A 196 0.73 12.99 -9.03
CA GLU A 196 0.78 14.03 -10.06
C GLU A 196 -0.46 14.92 -10.08
N SER A 197 -1.59 14.43 -9.57
CA SER A 197 -2.87 15.16 -9.55
C SER A 197 -2.97 16.23 -8.46
N SER A 198 -1.95 16.37 -7.61
CA SER A 198 -1.89 17.34 -6.52
C SER A 198 -1.00 18.53 -6.90
N GLY A 199 -1.22 19.10 -8.08
CA GLY A 199 -0.63 20.37 -8.46
C GLY A 199 -1.10 21.46 -7.49
N VAL A 200 -0.21 21.86 -6.58
CA VAL A 200 -0.19 23.13 -5.85
C VAL A 200 1.15 23.77 -6.12
#